data_4ad8bd7f13febb002ecc5617019305d6
#
_entry.id   4ad8bd7f13febb002ecc5617019305d6
#
_cell.length_a   1.000
_cell.length_b   1.000
_cell.length_c   1.000
_cell.angle_alpha   90.00
_cell.angle_beta   90.00
_cell.angle_gamma   90.00
#
_symmetry.space_group_name_H-M   'P 1'
#
loop_
_entity.id
_entity.type
_entity.pdbx_description
1 polymer ?
#
loop_
_entity_poly.entity_id
_entity_poly.type
_entity_poly.pdbx_seq_one_letter_code
_entity_poly.pdbx_strand_id
1 'polypeptide(L)'
;GTRLGQLSACFVLDIDDDLDSIMNAAKDAALIFKSGGGVGINYSKLRPEGDIVFSTSGVASGPVSFMKIIDTVTDVIKQGGKRRGANMGILEVWHPDIQKFITAKEKEGILENFNISVLVNNKFMEAVDKDDKYPLINPRNGEEVRYVKARTLFKLIAEYAWKTGDPGLLFLDRINEYNVMKKGLGLIRSTNPCSEEPLYPYESCNLGSINLYVFVKYDEDGNAWFDWEEFHETIEKAYEFLDNVIDVNKYPIKKIEETTKSLRRVGLGIMGLADTLAALNIPYHSEEGFKFTRKITEHLTYYSLRKSVERARTRGKYPFYEKSSYKEGMLPVAGYYKREYWTLDWDKLVDEIKRYGVRNVGVTTIAPTGSISMLVDVSSGVEPIFALVYEKRVTVGVFFYTDLEFERQLKNRGLYREDILKKIADNGGSLQGIDDIPEDLKKIFPVAYDIPWWDHIRMQHEAGLWITESISKTINMPNWVSIEDVEKAYLFSYRLGVKGITIYRDGSKTAQVLVTPSQKRGKYFMTVDNKTLEILESLGIEKPSLQGVENMLTQVSMAMTSKGQPRETTVKKDKEVLTCPDCGSEMLIYSEDCLKCLECGWTACVVA
;
A
#
# COMPACT_ATOMS: atom_id res chain seq x y z
N GLY A 1 12.54 14.35 23.14
CA GLY A 1 12.71 13.73 24.26
C GLY A 1 11.57 13.19 25.09
N THR A 2 10.97 12.04 24.72
CA THR A 2 10.04 11.34 25.59
C THR A 2 10.82 10.42 26.56
N ARG A 3 10.24 10.08 27.72
CA ARG A 3 10.85 9.14 28.69
C ARG A 3 11.07 7.74 28.08
N LEU A 4 10.25 7.34 27.11
CA LEU A 4 10.36 6.02 26.47
C LEU A 4 11.59 5.93 25.57
N GLY A 5 11.93 6.96 24.78
CA GLY A 5 13.12 7.00 23.94
C GLY A 5 13.17 5.93 22.85
N GLN A 6 12.05 5.25 22.54
CA GLN A 6 11.93 4.30 21.45
C GLN A 6 11.65 5.09 20.16
N LEU A 7 12.51 4.93 19.16
CA LEU A 7 12.56 5.75 17.94
C LEU A 7 12.37 4.93 16.64
N SER A 8 12.15 3.62 16.75
CA SER A 8 11.79 2.77 15.59
C SER A 8 10.28 2.67 15.44
N ALA A 9 9.80 2.56 14.20
CA ALA A 9 8.38 2.42 13.91
C ALA A 9 7.99 1.00 13.49
N CYS A 10 8.89 0.29 12.82
CA CYS A 10 8.67 -0.96 12.12
C CYS A 10 9.44 -2.09 12.78
N PHE A 11 8.76 -3.20 13.06
CA PHE A 11 9.33 -4.37 13.73
C PHE A 11 8.81 -5.63 13.06
N VAL A 12 9.67 -6.66 13.01
CA VAL A 12 9.28 -8.02 12.63
C VAL A 12 9.60 -8.95 13.78
N LEU A 13 8.64 -9.76 14.19
CA LEU A 13 8.81 -10.85 15.14
C LEU A 13 8.79 -12.19 14.43
N ASP A 14 9.28 -13.22 15.10
CA ASP A 14 9.23 -14.61 14.65
C ASP A 14 8.34 -15.44 15.58
N ILE A 15 7.80 -16.53 15.05
CA ILE A 15 6.96 -17.45 15.79
C ILE A 15 7.29 -18.88 15.33
N ASP A 16 7.59 -19.75 16.27
CA ASP A 16 7.80 -21.17 16.02
C ASP A 16 6.53 -21.96 16.38
N ASP A 17 6.43 -23.21 15.93
CA ASP A 17 5.26 -24.05 16.07
C ASP A 17 5.15 -24.70 17.46
N ASP A 18 5.22 -23.85 18.49
CA ASP A 18 5.01 -24.22 19.89
C ASP A 18 4.33 -23.09 20.66
N LEU A 19 3.63 -23.45 21.75
CA LEU A 19 2.82 -22.52 22.52
C LEU A 19 3.66 -21.45 23.24
N ASP A 20 4.85 -21.81 23.71
CA ASP A 20 5.73 -20.84 24.39
C ASP A 20 6.20 -19.76 23.42
N SER A 21 6.60 -20.15 22.19
CA SER A 21 6.98 -19.21 21.14
C SER A 21 5.81 -18.29 20.76
N ILE A 22 4.60 -18.84 20.60
CA ILE A 22 3.38 -18.08 20.27
C ILE A 22 3.10 -17.06 21.38
N MET A 23 3.11 -17.45 22.64
CA MET A 23 2.83 -16.57 23.77
C MET A 23 3.94 -15.55 24.02
N ASN A 24 5.21 -15.90 23.78
CA ASN A 24 6.32 -14.97 23.80
C ASN A 24 6.22 -13.92 22.69
N ALA A 25 5.79 -14.29 21.48
CA ALA A 25 5.53 -13.32 20.43
C ALA A 25 4.38 -12.35 20.80
N ALA A 26 3.33 -12.83 21.46
CA ALA A 26 2.26 -11.98 21.97
C ALA A 26 2.75 -10.98 23.02
N LYS A 27 3.58 -11.43 23.97
CA LYS A 27 4.23 -10.56 24.97
C LYS A 27 5.14 -9.53 24.31
N ASP A 28 5.95 -9.94 23.37
CA ASP A 28 6.90 -9.07 22.67
C ASP A 28 6.15 -8.02 21.82
N ALA A 29 5.08 -8.43 21.15
CA ALA A 29 4.17 -7.52 20.44
C ALA A 29 3.56 -6.46 21.40
N ALA A 30 3.10 -6.88 22.59
CA ALA A 30 2.58 -5.96 23.59
C ALA A 30 3.61 -4.89 24.03
N LEU A 31 4.88 -5.28 24.21
CA LEU A 31 5.97 -4.35 24.55
C LEU A 31 6.26 -3.37 23.42
N ILE A 32 6.19 -3.82 22.16
CA ILE A 32 6.35 -2.97 21.00
C ILE A 32 5.17 -2.00 20.87
N PHE A 33 3.91 -2.47 21.00
CA PHE A 33 2.72 -1.60 20.93
C PHE A 33 2.72 -0.54 22.03
N LYS A 34 3.11 -0.92 23.26
CA LYS A 34 3.29 0.04 24.36
C LYS A 34 4.25 1.16 24.00
N SER A 35 5.26 0.90 23.18
CA SER A 35 6.26 1.87 22.73
C SER A 35 5.87 2.60 21.43
N GLY A 36 4.74 2.26 20.81
CA GLY A 36 4.20 2.91 19.61
C GLY A 36 4.65 2.31 18.29
N GLY A 37 5.23 1.10 18.30
CA GLY A 37 5.65 0.38 17.10
C GLY A 37 4.52 -0.44 16.46
N GLY A 38 4.70 -0.80 15.17
CA GLY A 38 3.90 -1.78 14.44
C GLY A 38 4.68 -3.07 14.21
N VAL A 39 3.99 -4.21 14.17
CA VAL A 39 4.61 -5.55 14.12
C VAL A 39 4.15 -6.32 12.90
N GLY A 40 5.10 -6.99 12.21
CA GLY A 40 4.80 -8.01 11.21
C GLY A 40 5.21 -9.40 11.68
N ILE A 41 4.38 -10.40 11.42
CA ILE A 41 4.64 -11.81 11.73
C ILE A 41 4.25 -12.68 10.55
N ASN A 42 5.15 -13.57 10.14
CA ASN A 42 4.86 -14.65 9.23
C ASN A 42 4.43 -15.89 10.03
N TYR A 43 3.18 -16.30 9.86
CA TYR A 43 2.56 -17.41 10.60
C TYR A 43 2.76 -18.78 9.94
N SER A 44 3.51 -18.87 8.86
CA SER A 44 3.59 -20.06 8.01
C SER A 44 4.34 -21.25 8.64
N LYS A 45 5.09 -21.02 9.71
CA LYS A 45 5.71 -22.10 10.49
C LYS A 45 4.70 -22.90 11.32
N LEU A 46 3.54 -22.31 11.63
CA LEU A 46 2.53 -22.98 12.45
C LEU A 46 1.85 -24.09 11.66
N ARG A 47 1.69 -25.24 12.30
CA ARG A 47 0.96 -26.38 11.70
C ARG A 47 -0.47 -25.99 11.38
N PRO A 48 -1.09 -26.60 10.35
CA PRO A 48 -2.46 -26.29 9.97
C PRO A 48 -3.48 -26.72 11.03
N GLU A 49 -4.67 -26.11 10.96
CA GLU A 49 -5.82 -26.52 11.77
C GLU A 49 -6.13 -28.01 11.56
N GLY A 50 -6.42 -28.71 12.66
CA GLY A 50 -6.72 -30.14 12.63
C GLY A 50 -5.51 -31.07 12.60
N ASP A 51 -4.28 -30.55 12.49
CA ASP A 51 -3.07 -31.37 12.59
C ASP A 51 -2.85 -31.86 14.04
N ILE A 52 -2.11 -32.94 14.19
CA ILE A 52 -1.93 -33.63 15.47
C ILE A 52 -1.04 -32.80 16.42
N VAL A 53 -1.49 -32.66 17.67
CA VAL A 53 -0.69 -32.15 18.79
C VAL A 53 -0.28 -33.33 19.67
N PHE A 54 0.94 -33.84 19.46
CA PHE A 54 1.40 -35.08 20.13
C PHE A 54 1.41 -34.99 21.65
N SER A 55 1.69 -33.82 22.24
CA SER A 55 1.76 -33.63 23.69
C SER A 55 0.42 -33.77 24.41
N THR A 56 -0.70 -33.53 23.72
CA THR A 56 -2.05 -33.52 24.30
C THR A 56 -2.99 -34.52 23.66
N SER A 57 -2.54 -35.23 22.62
CA SER A 57 -3.38 -36.06 21.74
C SER A 57 -4.58 -35.29 21.14
N GLY A 58 -4.49 -33.97 21.08
CA GLY A 58 -5.48 -33.07 20.53
C GLY A 58 -5.19 -32.66 19.10
N VAL A 59 -5.94 -31.67 18.61
CA VAL A 59 -5.78 -31.10 17.28
C VAL A 59 -5.38 -29.62 17.35
N ALA A 60 -4.58 -29.17 16.37
CA ALA A 60 -4.11 -27.80 16.27
C ALA A 60 -5.23 -26.84 15.86
N SER A 61 -5.15 -25.62 16.37
CA SER A 61 -6.10 -24.54 16.05
C SER A 61 -5.77 -23.80 14.76
N GLY A 62 -4.53 -23.92 14.25
CA GLY A 62 -4.06 -23.28 13.05
C GLY A 62 -3.66 -21.80 13.20
N PRO A 63 -2.96 -21.23 12.19
CA PRO A 63 -2.40 -19.89 12.26
C PRO A 63 -3.45 -18.78 12.44
N VAL A 64 -4.59 -18.84 11.76
CA VAL A 64 -5.63 -17.80 11.85
C VAL A 64 -6.20 -17.67 13.27
N SER A 65 -6.30 -18.79 14.01
CA SER A 65 -6.76 -18.78 15.40
C SER A 65 -5.75 -18.09 16.32
N PHE A 66 -4.45 -18.30 16.11
CA PHE A 66 -3.40 -17.64 16.91
C PHE A 66 -3.26 -16.14 16.58
N MET A 67 -3.57 -15.72 15.35
CA MET A 67 -3.65 -14.30 15.01
C MET A 67 -4.65 -13.54 15.89
N LYS A 68 -5.75 -14.17 16.30
CA LYS A 68 -6.75 -13.54 17.20
C LYS A 68 -6.17 -13.17 18.57
N ILE A 69 -5.18 -13.90 19.07
CA ILE A 69 -4.49 -13.55 20.32
C ILE A 69 -3.77 -12.22 20.14
N ILE A 70 -3.00 -12.06 19.06
CA ILE A 70 -2.28 -10.82 18.78
C ILE A 70 -3.23 -9.66 18.50
N ASP A 71 -4.34 -9.91 17.82
CA ASP A 71 -5.38 -8.91 17.55
C ASP A 71 -5.97 -8.37 18.87
N THR A 72 -6.32 -9.27 19.79
CA THR A 72 -6.82 -8.92 21.14
C THR A 72 -5.76 -8.15 21.94
N VAL A 73 -4.50 -8.58 21.93
CA VAL A 73 -3.41 -7.87 22.58
C VAL A 73 -3.30 -6.44 22.03
N THR A 74 -3.45 -6.28 20.72
CA THR A 74 -3.40 -4.96 20.06
C THR A 74 -4.53 -4.06 20.50
N ASP A 75 -5.74 -4.60 20.66
CA ASP A 75 -6.89 -3.84 21.14
C ASP A 75 -6.74 -3.38 22.60
N VAL A 76 -6.19 -4.23 23.45
CA VAL A 76 -6.03 -3.97 24.88
C VAL A 76 -4.85 -3.03 25.17
N ILE A 77 -3.73 -3.22 24.49
CA ILE A 77 -2.51 -2.45 24.71
C ILE A 77 -2.53 -1.17 23.87
N LYS A 78 -3.20 -0.15 24.37
CA LYS A 78 -3.25 1.20 23.74
C LYS A 78 -2.23 2.12 24.39
N GLN A 79 -1.36 2.71 23.60
CA GLN A 79 -0.41 3.72 24.08
C GLN A 79 -1.16 5.03 24.38
N GLY A 80 -1.66 5.21 25.60
CA GLY A 80 -2.16 6.51 26.11
C GLY A 80 -2.97 7.37 25.13
N GLY A 81 -3.70 6.76 24.19
CA GLY A 81 -4.53 7.46 23.21
C GLY A 81 -3.81 8.06 21.99
N LYS A 82 -2.47 7.90 21.85
CA LYS A 82 -1.70 8.59 20.80
C LYS A 82 -1.52 7.79 19.51
N ARG A 83 -1.37 6.48 19.58
CA ARG A 83 -1.22 5.61 18.39
C ARG A 83 -1.78 4.22 18.69
N ARG A 84 -2.64 3.70 17.81
CA ARG A 84 -3.10 2.31 17.87
C ARG A 84 -1.99 1.41 17.34
N GLY A 85 -1.79 0.23 17.94
CA GLY A 85 -0.93 -0.81 17.38
C GLY A 85 -1.45 -1.24 16.01
N ALA A 86 -0.56 -1.73 15.17
CA ALA A 86 -0.90 -2.27 13.86
C ALA A 86 -0.10 -3.53 13.60
N ASN A 87 -0.71 -4.50 12.92
CA ASN A 87 -0.10 -5.78 12.60
C ASN A 87 -0.09 -6.03 11.10
N MET A 88 0.93 -6.77 10.63
CA MET A 88 0.93 -7.49 9.38
C MET A 88 0.91 -8.99 9.69
N GLY A 89 -0.13 -9.68 9.23
CA GLY A 89 -0.19 -11.13 9.21
C GLY A 89 0.18 -11.66 7.83
N ILE A 90 1.15 -12.55 7.76
CA ILE A 90 1.60 -13.14 6.49
C ILE A 90 1.40 -14.65 6.55
N LEU A 91 0.86 -15.21 5.46
CA LEU A 91 0.84 -16.64 5.24
C LEU A 91 1.36 -16.96 3.83
N GLU A 92 2.23 -17.96 3.76
CA GLU A 92 2.79 -18.45 2.51
C GLU A 92 1.73 -19.22 1.73
N VAL A 93 1.64 -19.00 0.41
CA VAL A 93 0.56 -19.50 -0.45
C VAL A 93 0.45 -21.04 -0.47
N TRP A 94 1.54 -21.75 -0.14
CA TRP A 94 1.58 -23.22 -0.04
C TRP A 94 1.16 -23.77 1.34
N HIS A 95 0.77 -22.91 2.29
CA HIS A 95 0.28 -23.37 3.58
C HIS A 95 -1.09 -24.02 3.46
N PRO A 96 -1.38 -25.16 4.15
CA PRO A 96 -2.67 -25.85 4.04
C PRO A 96 -3.88 -24.98 4.41
N ASP A 97 -3.75 -24.02 5.33
CA ASP A 97 -4.81 -23.11 5.77
C ASP A 97 -4.93 -21.84 4.92
N ILE A 98 -4.30 -21.79 3.74
CA ILE A 98 -4.26 -20.56 2.93
C ILE A 98 -5.65 -20.04 2.56
N GLN A 99 -6.60 -20.93 2.25
CA GLN A 99 -7.97 -20.50 1.91
C GLN A 99 -8.66 -19.84 3.11
N LYS A 100 -8.51 -20.41 4.32
CA LYS A 100 -9.03 -19.84 5.56
C LYS A 100 -8.41 -18.48 5.87
N PHE A 101 -7.12 -18.32 5.60
CA PHE A 101 -6.42 -17.05 5.77
C PHE A 101 -6.93 -15.97 4.80
N ILE A 102 -7.10 -16.30 3.51
CA ILE A 102 -7.61 -15.37 2.49
C ILE A 102 -8.99 -14.83 2.89
N THR A 103 -9.86 -15.68 3.44
CA THR A 103 -11.23 -15.34 3.81
C THR A 103 -11.36 -14.80 5.23
N ALA A 104 -10.28 -14.72 5.99
CA ALA A 104 -10.32 -14.46 7.43
C ALA A 104 -10.98 -13.13 7.82
N LYS A 105 -10.94 -12.12 6.94
CA LYS A 105 -11.51 -10.78 7.16
C LYS A 105 -12.83 -10.53 6.41
N GLU A 106 -13.52 -11.61 6.00
CA GLU A 106 -14.80 -11.47 5.30
C GLU A 106 -15.87 -10.76 6.14
N LYS A 107 -15.88 -11.03 7.45
CA LYS A 107 -16.79 -10.38 8.39
C LYS A 107 -16.11 -9.21 9.07
N GLU A 108 -16.82 -8.09 9.16
CA GLU A 108 -16.38 -6.93 9.96
C GLU A 108 -16.16 -7.33 11.42
N GLY A 109 -15.24 -6.66 12.10
CA GLY A 109 -14.90 -6.95 13.50
C GLY A 109 -13.89 -8.09 13.68
N ILE A 110 -13.45 -8.77 12.62
CA ILE A 110 -12.46 -9.86 12.72
C ILE A 110 -11.10 -9.38 12.22
N LEU A 111 -10.06 -9.52 13.07
CA LEU A 111 -8.68 -9.14 12.78
C LEU A 111 -8.57 -7.67 12.32
N GLU A 112 -9.30 -6.76 12.97
CA GLU A 112 -9.36 -5.34 12.60
C GLU A 112 -8.01 -4.63 12.71
N ASN A 113 -7.12 -5.11 13.59
CA ASN A 113 -5.79 -4.55 13.77
C ASN A 113 -4.74 -5.17 12.85
N PHE A 114 -5.17 -6.03 11.94
CA PHE A 114 -4.32 -6.68 10.95
C PHE A 114 -4.54 -6.15 9.54
N ASN A 115 -3.45 -5.82 8.87
CA ASN A 115 -3.34 -6.01 7.44
C ASN A 115 -2.89 -7.46 7.21
N ILE A 116 -3.43 -8.13 6.21
CA ILE A 116 -3.03 -9.49 5.87
C ILE A 116 -2.50 -9.55 4.45
N SER A 117 -1.45 -10.33 4.24
CA SER A 117 -0.83 -10.52 2.93
C SER A 117 -0.47 -11.97 2.67
N VAL A 118 -0.74 -12.43 1.47
CA VAL A 118 -0.29 -13.74 1.00
C VAL A 118 1.11 -13.59 0.41
N LEU A 119 2.06 -14.38 0.91
CA LEU A 119 3.41 -14.44 0.36
C LEU A 119 3.46 -15.50 -0.74
N VAL A 120 3.62 -15.06 -1.98
CA VAL A 120 3.69 -15.92 -3.16
C VAL A 120 5.11 -16.03 -3.70
N ASN A 121 5.43 -17.18 -4.31
CA ASN A 121 6.70 -17.40 -4.99
C ASN A 121 6.53 -17.53 -6.52
N ASN A 122 7.64 -17.51 -7.26
CA ASN A 122 7.62 -17.64 -8.71
C ASN A 122 6.95 -18.94 -9.17
N LYS A 123 7.14 -20.07 -8.45
CA LYS A 123 6.50 -21.35 -8.80
C LYS A 123 4.99 -21.27 -8.77
N PHE A 124 4.41 -20.56 -7.79
CA PHE A 124 2.98 -20.34 -7.73
C PHE A 124 2.50 -19.48 -8.91
N MET A 125 3.20 -18.39 -9.21
CA MET A 125 2.83 -17.50 -10.31
C MET A 125 2.95 -18.19 -11.67
N GLU A 126 3.96 -19.04 -11.88
CA GLU A 126 4.08 -19.90 -13.07
C GLU A 126 2.92 -20.90 -13.18
N ALA A 127 2.51 -21.49 -12.06
CA ALA A 127 1.35 -22.39 -12.03
C ALA A 127 0.04 -21.64 -12.32
N VAL A 128 -0.10 -20.37 -11.88
CA VAL A 128 -1.22 -19.49 -12.25
C VAL A 128 -1.25 -19.25 -13.76
N ASP A 129 -0.13 -18.91 -14.37
CA ASP A 129 -0.04 -18.66 -15.81
C ASP A 129 -0.41 -19.91 -16.64
N LYS A 130 0.03 -21.10 -16.19
CA LYS A 130 -0.20 -22.38 -16.87
C LYS A 130 -1.53 -23.06 -16.51
N ASP A 131 -2.31 -22.51 -15.59
CA ASP A 131 -3.49 -23.12 -14.97
C ASP A 131 -3.21 -24.51 -14.36
N ASP A 132 -2.03 -24.67 -13.79
CA ASP A 132 -1.56 -25.92 -13.18
C ASP A 132 -2.05 -26.09 -11.74
N LYS A 133 -1.89 -27.32 -11.24
CA LYS A 133 -2.07 -27.65 -9.82
C LYS A 133 -0.87 -27.19 -9.03
N TYR A 134 -1.12 -26.75 -7.79
CA TYR A 134 -0.11 -26.28 -6.88
C TYR A 134 -0.24 -27.01 -5.53
N PRO A 135 0.88 -27.54 -4.95
CA PRO A 135 0.81 -28.30 -3.72
C PRO A 135 0.66 -27.40 -2.49
N LEU A 136 -0.16 -27.81 -1.53
CA LEU A 136 -0.18 -27.28 -0.18
C LEU A 136 0.62 -28.20 0.73
N ILE A 137 1.55 -27.61 1.49
CA ILE A 137 2.60 -28.33 2.21
C ILE A 137 2.47 -28.08 3.71
N ASN A 138 2.40 -29.14 4.50
CA ASN A 138 2.39 -29.05 5.96
C ASN A 138 3.77 -28.60 6.46
N PRO A 139 3.90 -27.44 7.12
CA PRO A 139 5.21 -26.91 7.55
C PRO A 139 5.88 -27.78 8.63
N ARG A 140 5.13 -28.60 9.38
CA ARG A 140 5.64 -29.45 10.44
C ARG A 140 6.49 -30.61 9.91
N ASN A 141 6.09 -31.24 8.81
CA ASN A 141 6.73 -32.45 8.29
C ASN A 141 7.15 -32.37 6.81
N GLY A 142 6.79 -31.28 6.12
CA GLY A 142 7.09 -31.09 4.70
C GLY A 142 6.24 -31.92 3.74
N GLU A 143 5.18 -32.59 4.22
CA GLU A 143 4.31 -33.39 3.38
C GLU A 143 3.36 -32.55 2.53
N GLU A 144 3.17 -32.94 1.28
CA GLU A 144 2.13 -32.40 0.40
C GLU A 144 0.76 -32.93 0.83
N VAL A 145 -0.05 -32.08 1.46
CA VAL A 145 -1.33 -32.48 2.05
C VAL A 145 -2.43 -32.60 0.99
N ARG A 146 -2.42 -31.67 0.05
CA ARG A 146 -3.39 -31.61 -1.07
C ARG A 146 -2.88 -30.69 -2.17
N TYR A 147 -3.53 -30.77 -3.33
CA TYR A 147 -3.30 -29.89 -4.47
C TYR A 147 -4.51 -28.97 -4.68
N VAL A 148 -4.23 -27.73 -5.07
CA VAL A 148 -5.24 -26.75 -5.49
C VAL A 148 -4.92 -26.27 -6.90
N LYS A 149 -5.93 -25.85 -7.67
CA LYS A 149 -5.69 -25.12 -8.92
C LYS A 149 -5.15 -23.74 -8.59
N ALA A 150 -3.94 -23.44 -9.06
CA ALA A 150 -3.26 -22.17 -8.74
C ALA A 150 -4.08 -20.96 -9.19
N ARG A 151 -4.64 -20.99 -10.40
CA ARG A 151 -5.48 -19.92 -10.93
C ARG A 151 -6.75 -19.69 -10.11
N THR A 152 -7.39 -20.76 -9.63
CA THR A 152 -8.57 -20.66 -8.77
C THR A 152 -8.23 -20.02 -7.43
N LEU A 153 -7.08 -20.40 -6.84
CA LEU A 153 -6.61 -19.79 -5.59
C LEU A 153 -6.24 -18.31 -5.79
N PHE A 154 -5.60 -17.98 -6.90
CA PHE A 154 -5.24 -16.60 -7.25
C PHE A 154 -6.50 -15.73 -7.44
N LYS A 155 -7.51 -16.27 -8.12
CA LYS A 155 -8.81 -15.60 -8.28
C LYS A 155 -9.51 -15.37 -6.93
N LEU A 156 -9.44 -16.32 -6.01
CA LEU A 156 -9.98 -16.17 -4.65
C LEU A 156 -9.28 -15.02 -3.89
N ILE A 157 -7.95 -14.91 -4.02
CA ILE A 157 -7.19 -13.78 -3.44
C ILE A 157 -7.70 -12.44 -4.01
N ALA A 158 -7.84 -12.34 -5.33
CA ALA A 158 -8.34 -11.14 -5.99
C ALA A 158 -9.79 -10.80 -5.60
N GLU A 159 -10.65 -11.79 -5.49
CA GLU A 159 -12.05 -11.61 -5.07
C GLU A 159 -12.15 -11.02 -3.66
N TYR A 160 -11.41 -11.57 -2.69
CA TYR A 160 -11.44 -11.05 -1.33
C TYR A 160 -10.77 -9.68 -1.22
N ALA A 161 -9.69 -9.43 -1.95
CA ALA A 161 -9.10 -8.10 -2.03
C ALA A 161 -10.07 -7.07 -2.63
N TRP A 162 -10.84 -7.44 -3.65
CA TRP A 162 -11.90 -6.62 -4.23
C TRP A 162 -13.02 -6.34 -3.23
N LYS A 163 -13.41 -7.35 -2.44
CA LYS A 163 -14.52 -7.31 -1.49
C LYS A 163 -14.18 -6.54 -0.22
N THR A 164 -12.98 -6.74 0.34
CA THR A 164 -12.60 -6.27 1.69
C THR A 164 -11.35 -5.39 1.74
N GLY A 165 -10.61 -5.26 0.65
CA GLY A 165 -9.31 -4.60 0.61
C GLY A 165 -8.15 -5.47 1.14
N ASP A 166 -8.43 -6.69 1.59
CA ASP A 166 -7.48 -7.71 2.08
C ASP A 166 -7.77 -9.07 1.41
N PRO A 167 -6.76 -9.93 1.17
CA PRO A 167 -5.34 -9.73 1.44
C PRO A 167 -4.60 -8.94 0.34
N GLY A 168 -3.47 -8.33 0.71
CA GLY A 168 -2.45 -7.91 -0.23
C GLY A 168 -1.61 -9.10 -0.71
N LEU A 169 -0.70 -8.84 -1.67
CA LEU A 169 0.33 -9.80 -2.08
C LEU A 169 1.73 -9.31 -1.76
N LEU A 170 2.59 -10.24 -1.34
CA LEU A 170 4.02 -10.07 -1.24
C LEU A 170 4.69 -11.09 -2.15
N PHE A 171 5.69 -10.64 -2.91
CA PHE A 171 6.40 -11.47 -3.89
C PHE A 171 7.76 -11.89 -3.32
N LEU A 172 7.84 -13.11 -2.78
CA LEU A 172 9.01 -13.64 -2.08
C LEU A 172 10.30 -13.50 -2.90
N ASP A 173 10.25 -13.90 -4.17
CA ASP A 173 11.42 -13.87 -5.04
C ASP A 173 11.83 -12.44 -5.39
N ARG A 174 10.87 -11.51 -5.54
CA ARG A 174 11.14 -10.09 -5.78
C ARG A 174 11.76 -9.40 -4.58
N ILE A 175 11.28 -9.70 -3.37
CA ILE A 175 11.87 -9.21 -2.11
C ILE A 175 13.34 -9.66 -1.99
N ASN A 176 13.66 -10.87 -2.44
CA ASN A 176 14.96 -11.50 -2.27
C ASN A 176 15.86 -11.49 -3.51
N GLU A 177 15.42 -10.90 -4.62
CA GLU A 177 16.19 -10.85 -5.88
C GLU A 177 17.52 -10.11 -5.68
N TYR A 178 17.47 -8.97 -5.01
CA TYR A 178 18.65 -8.13 -4.71
C TYR A 178 18.96 -8.07 -3.21
N ASN A 179 18.48 -9.02 -2.43
CA ASN A 179 18.79 -9.11 -1.00
C ASN A 179 20.26 -9.43 -0.77
N VAL A 180 21.05 -8.45 -0.39
CA VAL A 180 22.49 -8.56 -0.15
C VAL A 180 22.86 -9.50 1.00
N MET A 181 21.92 -9.79 1.91
CA MET A 181 22.12 -10.71 3.03
C MET A 181 21.64 -12.14 2.75
N LYS A 182 21.10 -12.43 1.57
CA LYS A 182 20.52 -13.73 1.23
C LYS A 182 21.48 -14.90 1.46
N LYS A 183 22.75 -14.74 1.11
CA LYS A 183 23.79 -15.77 1.34
C LYS A 183 24.10 -15.98 2.83
N GLY A 184 24.07 -14.91 3.62
CA GLY A 184 24.48 -14.95 5.02
C GLY A 184 23.36 -15.21 6.03
N LEU A 185 22.14 -14.80 5.73
CA LEU A 185 20.99 -14.88 6.63
C LEU A 185 19.76 -15.58 6.02
N GLY A 186 19.82 -16.00 4.76
CA GLY A 186 18.68 -16.61 4.06
C GLY A 186 17.67 -15.58 3.53
N LEU A 187 16.45 -16.04 3.31
CA LEU A 187 15.39 -15.23 2.71
C LEU A 187 14.69 -14.34 3.75
N ILE A 188 14.37 -13.12 3.35
CA ILE A 188 13.39 -12.29 4.05
C ILE A 188 11.99 -12.80 3.67
N ARG A 189 11.16 -13.08 4.69
CA ARG A 189 9.83 -13.68 4.55
C ARG A 189 8.74 -12.89 5.27
N SER A 190 9.06 -11.71 5.80
CA SER A 190 8.13 -10.88 6.56
C SER A 190 8.38 -9.40 6.31
N THR A 191 7.38 -8.59 6.64
CA THR A 191 7.44 -7.12 6.55
C THR A 191 6.78 -6.50 7.77
N ASN A 192 6.96 -5.19 7.95
CA ASN A 192 6.17 -4.36 8.85
C ASN A 192 4.70 -4.23 8.37
N PRO A 193 3.79 -3.59 9.15
CA PRO A 193 2.36 -3.50 8.81
C PRO A 193 2.02 -2.86 7.46
N CYS A 194 2.83 -1.94 6.98
CA CYS A 194 2.58 -1.21 5.72
C CYS A 194 3.41 -1.74 4.53
N SER A 195 4.17 -2.82 4.72
CA SER A 195 4.94 -3.55 3.71
C SER A 195 6.12 -2.81 3.07
N GLU A 196 6.46 -1.61 3.53
CA GLU A 196 7.62 -0.87 3.03
C GLU A 196 8.95 -1.38 3.57
N GLU A 197 8.95 -2.16 4.66
CA GLU A 197 10.12 -2.69 5.31
C GLU A 197 10.13 -4.22 5.36
N PRO A 198 10.61 -4.90 4.30
CA PRO A 198 10.96 -6.31 4.38
C PRO A 198 12.14 -6.48 5.34
N LEU A 199 11.92 -7.20 6.45
CA LEU A 199 12.86 -7.33 7.56
C LEU A 199 13.10 -8.78 7.93
N TYR A 200 14.28 -9.06 8.47
CA TYR A 200 14.56 -10.32 9.15
C TYR A 200 13.86 -10.37 10.52
N PRO A 201 13.63 -11.57 11.06
CA PRO A 201 13.08 -11.70 12.41
C PRO A 201 13.88 -10.92 13.46
N TYR A 202 13.17 -10.20 14.32
CA TYR A 202 13.72 -9.32 15.36
C TYR A 202 14.51 -8.12 14.82
N GLU A 203 14.39 -7.79 13.56
CA GLU A 203 14.90 -6.55 13.00
C GLU A 203 13.89 -5.42 13.22
N SER A 204 14.38 -4.20 13.35
CA SER A 204 13.56 -2.99 13.33
C SER A 204 14.17 -1.93 12.42
N CYS A 205 13.34 -1.02 11.95
CA CYS A 205 13.78 0.11 11.16
C CYS A 205 13.24 1.43 11.72
N ASN A 206 14.09 2.46 11.65
CA ASN A 206 13.70 3.85 11.88
C ASN A 206 13.47 4.55 10.56
N LEU A 207 12.47 5.44 10.52
CA LEU A 207 11.98 6.07 9.31
C LEU A 207 12.18 7.59 9.34
N GLY A 208 12.47 8.14 8.17
CA GLY A 208 12.45 9.57 7.90
C GLY A 208 12.00 9.82 6.47
N SER A 209 11.29 10.93 6.22
CA SER A 209 10.80 11.26 4.88
C SER A 209 11.07 12.72 4.57
N ILE A 210 11.78 12.94 3.47
CA ILE A 210 12.14 14.28 2.98
C ILE A 210 10.92 14.85 2.24
N ASN A 211 10.50 16.06 2.59
CA ASN A 211 9.49 16.78 1.85
C ASN A 211 10.10 17.33 0.56
N LEU A 212 9.74 16.77 -0.58
CA LEU A 212 10.27 17.16 -1.89
C LEU A 212 9.83 18.56 -2.31
N TYR A 213 8.63 19.00 -1.88
CA TYR A 213 8.05 20.27 -2.32
C TYR A 213 8.88 21.47 -1.91
N VAL A 214 9.68 21.40 -0.82
CA VAL A 214 10.53 22.51 -0.37
C VAL A 214 11.69 22.83 -1.32
N PHE A 215 12.06 21.89 -2.20
CA PHE A 215 13.11 22.08 -3.20
C PHE A 215 12.60 22.65 -4.52
N VAL A 216 11.29 22.87 -4.66
CA VAL A 216 10.75 23.61 -5.79
C VAL A 216 11.03 25.08 -5.58
N LYS A 217 11.74 25.68 -6.51
CA LYS A 217 12.10 27.09 -6.54
C LYS A 217 11.46 27.75 -7.77
N TYR A 218 11.30 29.07 -7.72
CA TYR A 218 10.73 29.84 -8.82
C TYR A 218 11.72 30.93 -9.24
N ASP A 219 11.87 31.12 -10.54
CA ASP A 219 12.64 32.23 -11.08
C ASP A 219 11.80 33.55 -11.08
N GLU A 220 12.41 34.64 -11.56
CA GLU A 220 11.76 35.96 -11.64
C GLU A 220 10.53 35.98 -12.57
N ASP A 221 10.48 35.07 -13.55
CA ASP A 221 9.38 34.89 -14.49
C ASP A 221 8.29 33.95 -13.95
N GLY A 222 8.51 33.33 -12.78
CA GLY A 222 7.60 32.40 -12.14
C GLY A 222 7.70 30.96 -12.65
N ASN A 223 8.76 30.60 -13.42
CA ASN A 223 8.99 29.23 -13.84
C ASN A 223 9.55 28.40 -12.68
N ALA A 224 8.96 27.23 -12.46
CA ALA A 224 9.39 26.33 -11.40
C ALA A 224 10.57 25.46 -11.82
N TRP A 225 11.50 25.23 -10.92
CA TRP A 225 12.60 24.28 -11.10
C TRP A 225 12.91 23.56 -9.78
N PHE A 226 13.53 22.38 -9.86
CA PHE A 226 13.86 21.57 -8.68
C PHE A 226 15.32 21.76 -8.30
N ASP A 227 15.59 22.13 -7.04
CA ASP A 227 16.92 22.36 -6.49
C ASP A 227 17.58 21.02 -6.11
N TRP A 228 18.29 20.43 -7.05
CA TRP A 228 18.99 19.15 -6.88
C TRP A 228 20.14 19.25 -5.87
N GLU A 229 20.85 20.38 -5.80
CA GLU A 229 21.98 20.54 -4.89
C GLU A 229 21.52 20.57 -3.43
N GLU A 230 20.52 21.38 -3.11
CA GLU A 230 19.93 21.42 -1.76
C GLU A 230 19.31 20.05 -1.39
N PHE A 231 18.71 19.36 -2.35
CA PHE A 231 18.17 18.01 -2.13
C PHE A 231 19.27 17.02 -1.77
N HIS A 232 20.41 17.00 -2.50
CA HIS A 232 21.54 16.11 -2.21
C HIS A 232 22.12 16.34 -0.82
N GLU A 233 22.34 17.60 -0.44
CA GLU A 233 22.82 17.94 0.91
C GLU A 233 21.84 17.47 2.00
N THR A 234 20.54 17.65 1.75
CA THR A 234 19.49 17.24 2.68
C THR A 234 19.46 15.73 2.85
N ILE A 235 19.61 14.95 1.75
CA ILE A 235 19.70 13.49 1.81
C ILE A 235 20.83 13.06 2.76
N GLU A 236 22.02 13.61 2.60
CA GLU A 236 23.18 13.21 3.42
C GLU A 236 22.98 13.53 4.90
N LYS A 237 22.42 14.69 5.20
CA LYS A 237 22.11 15.11 6.58
C LYS A 237 21.02 14.24 7.20
N ALA A 238 19.95 13.97 6.45
CA ALA A 238 18.84 13.13 6.91
C ALA A 238 19.28 11.67 7.13
N TYR A 239 20.07 11.12 6.22
CA TYR A 239 20.66 9.79 6.39
C TYR A 239 21.55 9.71 7.65
N GLU A 240 22.44 10.68 7.83
CA GLU A 240 23.33 10.72 9.01
C GLU A 240 22.54 10.81 10.32
N PHE A 241 21.47 11.60 10.34
CA PHE A 241 20.54 11.66 11.46
C PHE A 241 19.95 10.30 11.78
N LEU A 242 19.44 9.57 10.79
CA LEU A 242 18.82 8.24 10.98
C LEU A 242 19.84 7.17 11.38
N ASP A 243 21.07 7.20 10.85
CA ASP A 243 22.14 6.29 11.32
C ASP A 243 22.48 6.52 12.80
N ASN A 244 22.53 7.78 13.25
CA ASN A 244 22.72 8.13 14.66
C ASN A 244 21.55 7.70 15.55
N VAL A 245 20.31 7.72 15.04
CA VAL A 245 19.12 7.24 15.77
C VAL A 245 19.25 5.80 16.17
N ILE A 246 19.86 4.93 15.36
CA ILE A 246 20.10 3.50 15.70
C ILE A 246 20.89 3.36 17.01
N ASP A 247 21.86 4.23 17.24
CA ASP A 247 22.75 4.15 18.39
C ASP A 247 22.09 4.69 19.68
N VAL A 248 21.24 5.72 19.58
CA VAL A 248 20.60 6.36 20.74
C VAL A 248 19.21 5.79 21.06
N ASN A 249 18.67 4.95 20.19
CA ASN A 249 17.36 4.34 20.35
C ASN A 249 17.31 3.41 21.58
N LYS A 250 16.19 3.45 22.31
CA LYS A 250 15.90 2.51 23.39
C LYS A 250 14.96 1.43 22.89
N TYR A 251 15.51 0.30 22.61
CA TYR A 251 14.77 -0.83 22.07
C TYR A 251 13.89 -1.50 23.13
N PRO A 252 12.66 -1.92 22.83
CA PRO A 252 11.76 -2.54 23.78
C PRO A 252 12.20 -3.96 24.19
N ILE A 253 13.01 -4.62 23.36
CA ILE A 253 13.44 -6.01 23.51
C ILE A 253 14.92 -6.11 23.13
N LYS A 254 15.72 -6.78 23.98
CA LYS A 254 17.17 -6.91 23.79
C LYS A 254 17.54 -7.59 22.46
N LYS A 255 16.81 -8.63 22.06
CA LYS A 255 17.06 -9.35 20.80
C LYS A 255 16.85 -8.44 19.58
N ILE A 256 15.88 -7.53 19.65
CA ILE A 256 15.66 -6.52 18.61
C ILE A 256 16.84 -5.53 18.54
N GLU A 257 17.33 -5.08 19.70
CA GLU A 257 18.52 -4.21 19.75
C GLU A 257 19.74 -4.87 19.08
N GLU A 258 20.02 -6.11 19.44
CA GLU A 258 21.15 -6.88 18.93
C GLU A 258 21.04 -7.06 17.39
N THR A 259 19.88 -7.49 16.90
CA THR A 259 19.67 -7.71 15.47
C THR A 259 19.71 -6.39 14.68
N THR A 260 19.03 -5.36 15.17
CA THR A 260 18.99 -4.05 14.50
C THR A 260 20.38 -3.41 14.43
N LYS A 261 21.16 -3.44 15.52
CA LYS A 261 22.52 -2.92 15.52
C LYS A 261 23.48 -3.75 14.67
N SER A 262 23.20 -5.04 14.46
CA SER A 262 24.02 -5.92 13.59
C SER A 262 23.82 -5.63 12.10
N LEU A 263 22.64 -5.16 11.69
CA LEU A 263 22.28 -4.87 10.31
C LEU A 263 22.27 -3.36 10.01
N ARG A 264 21.94 -2.53 10.99
CA ARG A 264 21.88 -1.07 10.91
C ARG A 264 21.05 -0.54 9.72
N ARG A 265 19.85 -1.08 9.53
CA ARG A 265 18.94 -0.65 8.47
C ARG A 265 18.40 0.75 8.74
N VAL A 266 18.39 1.58 7.71
CA VAL A 266 17.84 2.95 7.71
C VAL A 266 16.75 3.04 6.66
N GLY A 267 15.62 3.63 7.01
CA GLY A 267 14.48 3.85 6.12
C GLY A 267 14.30 5.33 5.77
N LEU A 268 15.18 5.89 4.95
CA LEU A 268 15.03 7.24 4.42
C LEU A 268 14.15 7.22 3.17
N GLY A 269 13.08 8.01 3.18
CA GLY A 269 12.12 8.12 2.08
C GLY A 269 11.77 9.55 1.72
N ILE A 270 10.65 9.71 1.05
CA ILE A 270 10.14 10.99 0.53
C ILE A 270 8.65 11.16 0.85
N MET A 271 8.18 12.40 0.79
CA MET A 271 6.77 12.81 0.76
C MET A 271 6.64 14.07 -0.09
N GLY A 272 5.44 14.46 -0.49
CA GLY A 272 5.20 15.64 -1.31
C GLY A 272 5.57 15.45 -2.79
N LEU A 273 5.61 14.21 -3.29
CA LEU A 273 5.94 13.94 -4.69
C LEU A 273 4.88 14.53 -5.64
N ALA A 274 3.61 14.34 -5.37
CA ALA A 274 2.53 14.81 -6.26
C ALA A 274 2.49 16.34 -6.32
N ASP A 275 2.67 17.02 -5.18
CA ASP A 275 2.77 18.49 -5.12
C ASP A 275 3.98 19.01 -5.91
N THR A 276 5.12 18.34 -5.77
CA THR A 276 6.34 18.68 -6.51
C THR A 276 6.14 18.56 -8.02
N LEU A 277 5.56 17.46 -8.47
CA LEU A 277 5.24 17.25 -9.89
C LEU A 277 4.27 18.31 -10.40
N ALA A 278 3.21 18.59 -9.65
CA ALA A 278 2.23 19.63 -10.01
C ALA A 278 2.87 21.02 -10.10
N ALA A 279 3.74 21.39 -9.15
CA ALA A 279 4.46 22.66 -9.15
C ALA A 279 5.41 22.80 -10.35
N LEU A 280 6.01 21.70 -10.78
CA LEU A 280 6.86 21.64 -11.99
C LEU A 280 6.05 21.52 -13.29
N ASN A 281 4.71 21.57 -13.23
CA ASN A 281 3.79 21.34 -14.34
C ASN A 281 3.96 19.96 -15.02
N ILE A 282 4.31 18.95 -14.26
CA ILE A 282 4.47 17.56 -14.71
C ILE A 282 3.25 16.74 -14.26
N PRO A 283 2.46 16.15 -15.16
CA PRO A 283 1.38 15.25 -14.77
C PRO A 283 1.91 14.02 -14.04
N TYR A 284 1.28 13.68 -12.90
CA TYR A 284 1.73 12.56 -12.04
C TYR A 284 1.85 11.24 -12.82
N HIS A 285 0.86 10.88 -13.63
CA HIS A 285 0.80 9.63 -14.40
C HIS A 285 1.21 9.84 -15.87
N SER A 286 2.35 10.48 -16.08
CA SER A 286 2.97 10.69 -17.39
C SER A 286 4.37 10.08 -17.43
N GLU A 287 4.88 9.84 -18.64
CA GLU A 287 6.27 9.39 -18.81
C GLU A 287 7.29 10.32 -18.15
N GLU A 288 7.02 11.61 -18.17
CA GLU A 288 7.86 12.60 -17.51
C GLU A 288 7.78 12.47 -16.00
N GLY A 289 6.56 12.28 -15.45
CA GLY A 289 6.33 12.03 -14.02
C GLY A 289 7.03 10.75 -13.54
N PHE A 290 6.93 9.68 -14.30
CA PHE A 290 7.62 8.41 -14.01
C PHE A 290 9.14 8.56 -14.04
N LYS A 291 9.69 9.22 -15.05
CA LYS A 291 11.13 9.49 -15.17
C LYS A 291 11.64 10.39 -14.05
N PHE A 292 10.91 11.44 -13.70
CA PHE A 292 11.26 12.33 -12.60
C PHE A 292 11.29 11.56 -11.27
N THR A 293 10.27 10.75 -10.98
CA THR A 293 10.19 9.93 -9.77
C THR A 293 11.36 8.95 -9.69
N ARG A 294 11.68 8.26 -10.79
CA ARG A 294 12.83 7.36 -10.86
C ARG A 294 14.14 8.10 -10.58
N LYS A 295 14.33 9.31 -11.11
CA LYS A 295 15.50 10.13 -10.84
C LYS A 295 15.58 10.56 -9.38
N ILE A 296 14.46 10.96 -8.76
CA ILE A 296 14.40 11.30 -7.33
C ILE A 296 14.88 10.13 -6.48
N THR A 297 14.35 8.92 -6.71
CA THR A 297 14.72 7.74 -5.91
C THR A 297 16.13 7.24 -6.20
N GLU A 298 16.64 7.40 -7.43
CA GLU A 298 18.04 7.15 -7.76
C GLU A 298 18.97 8.05 -6.93
N HIS A 299 18.72 9.35 -6.94
CA HIS A 299 19.52 10.32 -6.19
C HIS A 299 19.41 10.09 -4.69
N LEU A 300 18.20 9.83 -4.17
CA LEU A 300 17.98 9.49 -2.76
C LEU A 300 18.87 8.33 -2.31
N THR A 301 18.88 7.24 -3.06
CA THR A 301 19.65 6.04 -2.71
C THR A 301 21.14 6.21 -2.95
N TYR A 302 21.53 6.83 -4.06
CA TYR A 302 22.94 7.09 -4.36
C TYR A 302 23.63 7.90 -3.27
N TYR A 303 23.06 9.05 -2.90
CA TYR A 303 23.66 9.95 -1.90
C TYR A 303 23.60 9.34 -0.48
N SER A 304 22.57 8.56 -0.16
CA SER A 304 22.49 7.80 1.09
C SER A 304 23.58 6.71 1.16
N LEU A 305 23.78 5.94 0.09
CA LEU A 305 24.85 4.92 0.03
C LEU A 305 26.24 5.57 0.05
N ARG A 306 26.46 6.66 -0.68
CA ARG A 306 27.71 7.44 -0.65
C ARG A 306 28.06 7.86 0.77
N LYS A 307 27.08 8.42 1.49
CA LYS A 307 27.26 8.81 2.89
C LYS A 307 27.47 7.60 3.81
N SER A 308 26.80 6.47 3.52
CA SER A 308 27.02 5.20 4.25
C SER A 308 28.45 4.67 4.09
N VAL A 309 29.07 4.82 2.90
CA VAL A 309 30.49 4.51 2.68
C VAL A 309 31.39 5.44 3.51
N GLU A 310 31.15 6.74 3.50
CA GLU A 310 31.90 7.72 4.31
C GLU A 310 31.80 7.37 5.81
N ARG A 311 30.62 7.04 6.28
CA ARG A 311 30.38 6.64 7.67
C ARG A 311 31.05 5.29 8.00
N ALA A 312 31.10 4.35 7.06
CA ALA A 312 31.83 3.10 7.25
C ALA A 312 33.33 3.34 7.45
N ARG A 313 33.92 4.30 6.74
CA ARG A 313 35.35 4.68 6.90
C ARG A 313 35.63 5.30 8.27
N THR A 314 34.71 6.06 8.84
CA THR A 314 34.91 6.81 10.08
C THR A 314 34.40 6.10 11.33
N ARG A 315 33.34 5.29 11.22
CA ARG A 315 32.67 4.59 12.33
C ARG A 315 32.62 3.07 12.19
N GLY A 316 33.17 2.53 11.10
CA GLY A 316 33.16 1.08 10.81
C GLY A 316 31.90 0.63 10.05
N LYS A 317 32.04 -0.48 9.36
CA LYS A 317 30.96 -1.18 8.64
C LYS A 317 29.92 -1.69 9.64
N TYR A 318 28.70 -2.02 9.14
CA TYR A 318 27.77 -2.76 9.99
C TYR A 318 28.31 -4.16 10.34
N PRO A 319 28.03 -4.69 11.54
CA PRO A 319 28.68 -5.93 12.03
C PRO A 319 28.55 -7.13 11.11
N PHE A 320 27.41 -7.27 10.39
CA PHE A 320 27.19 -8.40 9.48
C PHE A 320 27.66 -8.15 8.04
N TYR A 321 28.42 -7.08 7.79
CA TYR A 321 28.89 -6.73 6.44
C TYR A 321 29.60 -7.89 5.73
N GLU A 322 30.47 -8.62 6.43
CA GLU A 322 31.25 -9.72 5.83
C GLU A 322 30.38 -10.91 5.38
N LYS A 323 29.12 -10.99 5.87
CA LYS A 323 28.13 -11.97 5.43
C LYS A 323 27.34 -11.51 4.20
N SER A 324 27.56 -10.27 3.75
CA SER A 324 26.79 -9.66 2.66
C SER A 324 27.45 -9.77 1.30
N SER A 325 26.67 -9.67 0.26
CA SER A 325 27.14 -9.61 -1.12
C SER A 325 27.58 -8.21 -1.58
N TYR A 326 27.56 -7.21 -0.72
CA TYR A 326 28.13 -5.88 -1.02
C TYR A 326 29.61 -5.96 -1.40
N LYS A 327 30.38 -6.80 -0.71
CA LYS A 327 31.79 -7.02 -1.02
C LYS A 327 32.05 -7.58 -2.42
N GLU A 328 31.03 -8.24 -3.01
CA GLU A 328 31.05 -8.75 -4.36
C GLU A 328 30.57 -7.69 -5.39
N GLY A 329 30.15 -6.51 -4.93
CA GLY A 329 29.60 -5.43 -5.77
C GLY A 329 28.12 -5.56 -6.09
N MET A 330 27.40 -6.44 -5.38
CA MET A 330 25.94 -6.51 -5.50
C MET A 330 25.32 -5.34 -4.74
N LEU A 331 24.35 -4.67 -5.37
CA LEU A 331 23.54 -3.62 -4.75
C LEU A 331 22.08 -4.06 -4.58
N PRO A 332 21.39 -3.62 -3.50
CA PRO A 332 20.01 -4.02 -3.23
C PRO A 332 18.95 -3.21 -4.02
N VAL A 333 19.28 -2.80 -5.23
CA VAL A 333 18.41 -1.97 -6.09
C VAL A 333 18.41 -2.47 -7.54
N ALA A 334 17.22 -2.71 -8.08
CA ALA A 334 17.04 -3.22 -9.44
C ALA A 334 17.57 -2.25 -10.51
N GLY A 335 17.47 -0.95 -10.27
CA GLY A 335 17.91 0.10 -11.19
C GLY A 335 19.40 0.05 -11.51
N TYR A 336 20.23 -0.41 -10.56
CA TYR A 336 21.67 -0.57 -10.80
C TYR A 336 21.98 -1.53 -11.98
N TYR A 337 21.16 -2.55 -12.18
CA TYR A 337 21.35 -3.55 -13.24
C TYR A 337 20.76 -3.13 -14.58
N LYS A 338 20.23 -1.87 -14.66
CA LYS A 338 19.64 -1.25 -15.86
C LYS A 338 20.40 0.04 -16.18
N ARG A 339 21.54 -0.09 -16.86
CA ARG A 339 22.46 1.04 -17.11
C ARG A 339 21.81 2.21 -17.86
N GLU A 340 20.81 1.94 -18.66
CA GLU A 340 20.04 2.96 -19.39
C GLU A 340 19.26 3.92 -18.49
N TYR A 341 19.11 3.60 -17.19
CA TYR A 341 18.42 4.43 -16.20
C TYR A 341 19.37 5.25 -15.33
N TRP A 342 20.68 5.03 -15.42
CA TRP A 342 21.65 5.73 -14.60
C TRP A 342 21.75 7.20 -14.99
N THR A 343 21.70 8.09 -14.01
CA THR A 343 22.02 9.51 -14.16
C THR A 343 23.26 9.90 -13.34
N LEU A 344 23.77 8.98 -12.50
CA LEU A 344 24.91 9.14 -11.60
C LEU A 344 25.97 8.06 -11.83
N ASP A 345 27.18 8.28 -11.32
CA ASP A 345 28.33 7.37 -11.48
C ASP A 345 28.30 6.22 -10.47
N TRP A 346 27.47 5.22 -10.77
CA TRP A 346 27.33 4.01 -9.94
C TRP A 346 28.57 3.11 -9.94
N ASP A 347 29.34 3.08 -11.03
CA ASP A 347 30.58 2.29 -11.10
C ASP A 347 31.56 2.78 -10.04
N LYS A 348 31.79 4.08 -9.92
CA LYS A 348 32.62 4.68 -8.90
C LYS A 348 32.13 4.36 -7.48
N LEU A 349 30.83 4.49 -7.24
CA LEU A 349 30.26 4.21 -5.91
C LEU A 349 30.43 2.73 -5.53
N VAL A 350 30.25 1.80 -6.46
CA VAL A 350 30.43 0.37 -6.23
C VAL A 350 31.90 0.05 -5.90
N ASP A 351 32.87 0.68 -6.58
CA ASP A 351 34.29 0.51 -6.28
C ASP A 351 34.63 1.02 -4.87
N GLU A 352 34.03 2.13 -4.45
CA GLU A 352 34.16 2.64 -3.08
C GLU A 352 33.53 1.69 -2.04
N ILE A 353 32.36 1.10 -2.34
CA ILE A 353 31.69 0.11 -1.50
C ILE A 353 32.56 -1.14 -1.33
N LYS A 354 33.12 -1.67 -2.41
CA LYS A 354 34.04 -2.83 -2.35
C LYS A 354 35.27 -2.53 -1.51
N ARG A 355 35.81 -1.31 -1.62
CA ARG A 355 37.04 -0.93 -0.93
C ARG A 355 36.82 -0.63 0.56
N TYR A 356 35.75 0.08 0.91
CA TYR A 356 35.54 0.62 2.25
C TYR A 356 34.36 -0.02 2.98
N GLY A 357 33.46 -0.69 2.29
CA GLY A 357 32.19 -1.19 2.82
C GLY A 357 31.14 -0.11 3.00
N VAL A 358 30.02 -0.49 3.58
CA VAL A 358 28.92 0.41 3.96
C VAL A 358 28.59 0.27 5.44
N ARG A 359 28.04 1.33 6.03
CA ARG A 359 27.62 1.39 7.43
C ARG A 359 26.28 0.69 7.68
N ASN A 360 25.45 0.47 6.66
CA ASN A 360 24.06 0.04 6.76
C ASN A 360 23.76 -1.03 5.70
N VAL A 361 22.93 -2.00 6.04
CA VAL A 361 22.50 -3.06 5.11
C VAL A 361 21.54 -2.54 4.06
N GLY A 362 20.73 -1.54 4.39
CA GLY A 362 19.81 -0.81 3.52
C GLY A 362 19.65 0.62 3.99
N VAL A 363 19.28 1.52 3.10
CA VAL A 363 19.31 2.96 3.37
C VAL A 363 18.03 3.70 3.00
N THR A 364 17.16 3.12 2.14
CA THR A 364 15.98 3.82 1.63
C THR A 364 14.74 2.94 1.63
N THR A 365 13.61 3.57 1.98
CA THR A 365 12.27 3.00 1.91
C THR A 365 11.26 4.11 1.65
N ILE A 366 10.07 3.79 1.16
CA ILE A 366 8.99 4.78 1.07
C ILE A 366 7.86 4.36 1.99
N ALA A 367 7.81 5.03 3.14
CA ALA A 367 6.77 4.87 4.14
C ALA A 367 5.47 5.59 3.73
N PRO A 368 4.32 5.24 4.34
CA PRO A 368 3.04 5.90 4.04
C PRO A 368 3.02 7.40 4.33
N THR A 369 3.76 7.86 5.33
CA THR A 369 3.85 9.28 5.79
C THR A 369 2.51 9.97 6.11
N GLY A 370 1.44 9.21 6.36
CA GLY A 370 0.08 9.73 6.47
C GLY A 370 -0.11 10.89 7.46
N SER A 371 0.55 10.82 8.63
CA SER A 371 0.45 11.88 9.65
C SER A 371 1.43 13.03 9.43
N ILE A 372 2.67 12.71 9.02
CA ILE A 372 3.71 13.75 8.87
C ILE A 372 3.53 14.58 7.60
N SER A 373 2.97 14.00 6.55
CA SER A 373 2.62 14.75 5.34
C SER A 373 1.49 15.76 5.60
N MET A 374 0.47 15.35 6.38
CA MET A 374 -0.60 16.26 6.82
C MET A 374 -0.07 17.41 7.70
N LEU A 375 0.96 17.16 8.50
CA LEU A 375 1.57 18.20 9.36
C LEU A 375 2.21 19.33 8.55
N VAL A 376 2.72 19.01 7.37
CA VAL A 376 3.39 19.96 6.46
C VAL A 376 2.60 20.22 5.19
N ASP A 377 1.37 19.71 5.14
CA ASP A 377 0.36 19.94 4.09
C ASP A 377 0.85 19.60 2.68
N VAL A 378 1.32 18.36 2.52
CA VAL A 378 1.75 17.79 1.23
C VAL A 378 1.24 16.36 1.06
N SER A 379 1.34 15.82 -0.15
CA SER A 379 0.98 14.43 -0.48
C SER A 379 1.87 13.41 0.25
N SER A 380 1.31 12.24 0.52
CA SER A 380 1.95 11.17 1.29
C SER A 380 2.83 10.29 0.41
N GLY A 381 4.09 10.08 0.80
CA GLY A 381 4.99 9.13 0.13
C GLY A 381 5.08 9.36 -1.39
N VAL A 382 4.74 8.33 -2.14
CA VAL A 382 4.59 8.38 -3.61
C VAL A 382 3.12 8.38 -4.04
N GLU A 383 2.20 8.62 -3.10
CA GLU A 383 0.78 8.69 -3.42
C GLU A 383 0.44 9.95 -4.23
N PRO A 384 -0.56 9.89 -5.11
CA PRO A 384 -1.14 11.11 -5.69
C PRO A 384 -1.92 11.89 -4.64
N ILE A 385 -2.33 13.10 -4.99
CA ILE A 385 -3.26 13.87 -4.17
C ILE A 385 -4.59 13.08 -4.08
N PHE A 386 -5.11 12.93 -2.86
CA PHE A 386 -6.35 12.15 -2.67
C PHE A 386 -7.59 12.94 -3.09
N ALA A 387 -7.66 14.21 -2.71
CA ALA A 387 -8.71 15.16 -3.09
C ALA A 387 -8.15 16.58 -3.05
N LEU A 388 -8.41 17.38 -4.08
CA LEU A 388 -7.88 18.74 -4.19
C LEU A 388 -8.64 19.73 -3.30
N VAL A 389 -9.94 19.52 -3.12
CA VAL A 389 -10.79 20.32 -2.26
C VAL A 389 -11.71 19.39 -1.49
N TYR A 390 -11.84 19.61 -0.19
CA TYR A 390 -12.84 18.94 0.63
C TYR A 390 -13.53 19.91 1.59
N GLU A 391 -14.80 19.63 1.86
CA GLU A 391 -15.63 20.42 2.74
C GLU A 391 -15.55 19.91 4.18
N LYS A 392 -15.27 20.80 5.12
CA LYS A 392 -15.34 20.51 6.55
C LYS A 392 -16.48 21.30 7.18
N ARG A 393 -17.50 20.60 7.65
CA ARG A 393 -18.63 21.17 8.37
C ARG A 393 -18.35 21.17 9.87
N VAL A 394 -18.34 22.33 10.48
CA VAL A 394 -18.19 22.52 11.91
C VAL A 394 -19.34 23.42 12.42
N THR A 395 -19.53 23.46 13.74
CA THR A 395 -20.63 24.21 14.37
C THR A 395 -20.70 25.70 13.96
N VAL A 396 -19.54 26.28 13.60
CA VAL A 396 -19.42 27.71 13.25
C VAL A 396 -19.52 27.98 11.75
N GLY A 397 -19.67 26.95 10.91
CA GLY A 397 -19.82 27.13 9.46
C GLY A 397 -19.21 26.00 8.63
N VAL A 398 -19.18 26.24 7.32
CA VAL A 398 -18.61 25.36 6.30
C VAL A 398 -17.29 25.98 5.83
N PHE A 399 -16.24 25.19 5.81
CA PHE A 399 -14.92 25.61 5.33
C PHE A 399 -14.43 24.66 4.25
N PHE A 400 -13.80 25.22 3.21
CA PHE A 400 -13.11 24.45 2.19
C PHE A 400 -11.64 24.36 2.52
N TYR A 401 -11.11 23.15 2.54
CA TYR A 401 -9.67 22.89 2.58
C TYR A 401 -9.24 22.59 1.16
N THR A 402 -8.18 23.26 0.72
CA THR A 402 -7.65 23.16 -0.64
C THR A 402 -6.19 22.75 -0.56
N ASP A 403 -5.76 21.85 -1.45
CA ASP A 403 -4.34 21.54 -1.63
C ASP A 403 -3.54 22.81 -1.88
N LEU A 404 -2.37 22.97 -1.24
CA LEU A 404 -1.60 24.23 -1.26
C LEU A 404 -1.14 24.64 -2.65
N GLU A 405 -0.61 23.71 -3.43
CA GLU A 405 -0.13 24.02 -4.78
C GLU A 405 -1.29 24.31 -5.72
N PHE A 406 -2.38 23.55 -5.57
CA PHE A 406 -3.61 23.79 -6.34
C PHE A 406 -4.21 25.16 -6.01
N GLU A 407 -4.29 25.54 -4.73
CA GLU A 407 -4.74 26.87 -4.30
C GLU A 407 -3.90 27.96 -4.93
N ARG A 408 -2.56 27.82 -4.91
CA ARG A 408 -1.64 28.76 -5.53
C ARG A 408 -1.92 28.94 -7.03
N GLN A 409 -2.09 27.84 -7.75
CA GLN A 409 -2.37 27.88 -9.18
C GLN A 409 -3.76 28.46 -9.51
N LEU A 410 -4.79 28.16 -8.70
CA LEU A 410 -6.11 28.79 -8.86
C LEU A 410 -6.06 30.28 -8.63
N LYS A 411 -5.34 30.77 -7.60
CA LYS A 411 -5.18 32.20 -7.31
C LYS A 411 -4.48 32.92 -8.46
N ASN A 412 -3.39 32.35 -8.98
CA ASN A 412 -2.66 32.94 -10.10
C ASN A 412 -3.50 33.08 -11.39
N ARG A 413 -4.52 32.22 -11.53
CA ARG A 413 -5.43 32.21 -12.70
C ARG A 413 -6.77 32.93 -12.46
N GLY A 414 -6.98 33.49 -11.25
CA GLY A 414 -8.25 34.12 -10.88
C GLY A 414 -9.43 33.16 -10.74
N LEU A 415 -9.15 31.87 -10.54
CA LEU A 415 -10.13 30.79 -10.40
C LEU A 415 -10.43 30.38 -8.95
N TYR A 416 -9.76 30.98 -7.97
CA TYR A 416 -9.97 30.69 -6.55
C TYR A 416 -11.26 31.38 -6.06
N ARG A 417 -12.40 30.74 -6.31
CA ARG A 417 -13.74 31.23 -5.98
C ARG A 417 -14.56 30.13 -5.33
N GLU A 418 -15.46 30.51 -4.43
CA GLU A 418 -16.29 29.59 -3.66
C GLU A 418 -17.17 28.68 -4.54
N ASP A 419 -17.73 29.21 -5.63
CA ASP A 419 -18.56 28.44 -6.57
C ASP A 419 -17.76 27.32 -7.26
N ILE A 420 -16.50 27.57 -7.60
CA ILE A 420 -15.59 26.59 -8.19
C ILE A 420 -15.16 25.57 -7.13
N LEU A 421 -14.74 26.02 -5.93
CA LEU A 421 -14.33 25.14 -4.84
C LEU A 421 -15.44 24.18 -4.44
N LYS A 422 -16.69 24.68 -4.38
CA LYS A 422 -17.85 23.85 -4.09
C LYS A 422 -18.08 22.79 -5.17
N LYS A 423 -18.01 23.15 -6.45
CA LYS A 423 -18.13 22.18 -7.56
C LYS A 423 -17.10 21.07 -7.47
N ILE A 424 -15.84 21.41 -7.11
CA ILE A 424 -14.76 20.44 -6.96
C ILE A 424 -15.03 19.53 -5.75
N ALA A 425 -15.41 20.10 -4.60
CA ALA A 425 -15.73 19.32 -3.41
C ALA A 425 -16.92 18.36 -3.65
N ASP A 426 -18.00 18.84 -4.28
CA ASP A 426 -19.17 18.03 -4.65
C ASP A 426 -18.83 16.93 -5.69
N ASN A 427 -17.73 17.12 -6.44
CA ASN A 427 -17.19 16.16 -7.41
C ASN A 427 -16.14 15.19 -6.80
N GLY A 428 -16.11 15.06 -5.49
CA GLY A 428 -15.17 14.19 -4.79
C GLY A 428 -13.74 14.70 -4.77
N GLY A 429 -13.53 16.00 -4.90
CA GLY A 429 -12.22 16.64 -4.93
C GLY A 429 -11.49 16.53 -6.27
N SER A 430 -12.14 15.98 -7.31
CA SER A 430 -11.60 15.83 -8.66
C SER A 430 -12.01 16.98 -9.58
N LEU A 431 -11.12 17.35 -10.50
CA LEU A 431 -11.38 18.36 -11.55
C LEU A 431 -12.05 17.75 -12.79
N GLN A 432 -12.04 16.44 -12.93
CA GLN A 432 -12.50 15.77 -14.14
C GLN A 432 -13.99 15.97 -14.37
N GLY A 433 -14.36 16.36 -15.60
CA GLY A 433 -15.75 16.62 -15.98
C GLY A 433 -16.32 17.95 -15.48
N ILE A 434 -15.51 18.88 -14.96
CA ILE A 434 -15.92 20.24 -14.61
C ILE A 434 -15.52 21.19 -15.74
N ASP A 435 -16.49 21.74 -16.47
CA ASP A 435 -16.24 22.58 -17.65
C ASP A 435 -15.56 23.92 -17.32
N ASP A 436 -15.78 24.45 -16.12
CA ASP A 436 -15.16 25.72 -15.66
C ASP A 436 -13.66 25.63 -15.40
N ILE A 437 -13.08 24.42 -15.39
CA ILE A 437 -11.66 24.20 -15.11
C ILE A 437 -10.90 23.96 -16.42
N PRO A 438 -9.80 24.71 -16.67
CA PRO A 438 -8.95 24.51 -17.83
C PRO A 438 -8.35 23.09 -17.92
N GLU A 439 -8.24 22.55 -19.13
CA GLU A 439 -7.77 21.18 -19.39
C GLU A 439 -6.32 20.93 -18.93
N ASP A 440 -5.46 21.96 -18.96
CA ASP A 440 -4.09 21.85 -18.45
C ASP A 440 -4.06 21.61 -16.95
N LEU A 441 -4.92 22.27 -16.16
CA LEU A 441 -5.06 22.00 -14.73
C LEU A 441 -5.57 20.60 -14.45
N LYS A 442 -6.56 20.11 -15.23
CA LYS A 442 -7.08 18.75 -15.09
C LYS A 442 -6.00 17.68 -15.31
N LYS A 443 -5.06 17.93 -16.22
CA LYS A 443 -3.93 17.03 -16.49
C LYS A 443 -2.90 17.03 -15.37
N ILE A 444 -2.61 18.20 -14.80
CA ILE A 444 -1.56 18.38 -13.78
C ILE A 444 -2.04 17.90 -12.40
N PHE A 445 -3.33 18.03 -12.09
CA PHE A 445 -3.91 17.71 -10.80
C PHE A 445 -4.90 16.54 -10.82
N PRO A 446 -4.51 15.33 -11.27
CA PRO A 446 -5.34 14.16 -11.09
C PRO A 446 -5.40 13.77 -9.62
N VAL A 447 -6.56 13.35 -9.13
CA VAL A 447 -6.69 12.75 -7.80
C VAL A 447 -6.61 11.23 -7.88
N ALA A 448 -6.49 10.57 -6.73
CA ALA A 448 -6.21 9.14 -6.63
C ALA A 448 -7.14 8.25 -7.48
N TYR A 449 -8.45 8.55 -7.51
CA TYR A 449 -9.43 7.79 -8.30
C TYR A 449 -9.54 8.22 -9.77
N ASP A 450 -8.89 9.31 -10.17
CA ASP A 450 -8.79 9.69 -11.58
C ASP A 450 -7.73 8.86 -12.31
N ILE A 451 -6.71 8.44 -11.56
CA ILE A 451 -5.54 7.72 -12.09
C ILE A 451 -5.89 6.24 -12.27
N PRO A 452 -5.69 5.67 -13.47
CA PRO A 452 -5.89 4.25 -13.71
C PRO A 452 -4.98 3.37 -12.83
N TRP A 453 -5.47 2.18 -12.41
CA TRP A 453 -4.74 1.28 -11.54
C TRP A 453 -3.35 0.87 -12.09
N TRP A 454 -3.20 0.75 -13.40
CA TRP A 454 -1.91 0.41 -14.02
C TRP A 454 -0.87 1.54 -13.87
N ASP A 455 -1.28 2.80 -13.88
CA ASP A 455 -0.37 3.94 -13.67
C ASP A 455 0.00 4.10 -12.20
N HIS A 456 -0.88 3.77 -11.26
CA HIS A 456 -0.51 3.62 -9.86
C HIS A 456 0.61 2.58 -9.67
N ILE A 457 0.47 1.42 -10.31
CA ILE A 457 1.46 0.33 -10.25
C ILE A 457 2.76 0.75 -10.96
N ARG A 458 2.68 1.43 -12.09
CA ARG A 458 3.87 1.98 -12.76
C ARG A 458 4.62 2.96 -11.88
N MET A 459 3.93 3.88 -11.21
CA MET A 459 4.56 4.81 -10.28
C MET A 459 5.30 4.08 -9.16
N GLN A 460 4.68 3.05 -8.58
CA GLN A 460 5.33 2.20 -7.57
C GLN A 460 6.56 1.49 -8.12
N HIS A 461 6.47 0.95 -9.34
CA HIS A 461 7.59 0.29 -10.02
C HIS A 461 8.75 1.25 -10.26
N GLU A 462 8.48 2.41 -10.86
CA GLU A 462 9.51 3.39 -11.23
C GLU A 462 10.24 3.93 -9.98
N ALA A 463 9.49 4.24 -8.93
CA ALA A 463 10.08 4.59 -7.64
C ALA A 463 10.89 3.42 -7.04
N GLY A 464 10.35 2.21 -7.13
CA GLY A 464 10.93 1.00 -6.53
C GLY A 464 12.23 0.52 -7.15
N LEU A 465 12.54 0.94 -8.38
CA LEU A 465 13.80 0.56 -9.05
C LEU A 465 15.04 0.94 -8.23
N TRP A 466 14.98 2.01 -7.47
CA TRP A 466 16.12 2.53 -6.73
C TRP A 466 15.98 2.50 -5.21
N ILE A 467 14.87 1.98 -4.67
CA ILE A 467 14.66 1.85 -3.22
C ILE A 467 15.26 0.53 -2.73
N THR A 468 16.07 0.59 -1.68
CA THR A 468 16.76 -0.60 -1.14
C THR A 468 15.79 -1.56 -0.45
N GLU A 469 14.80 -1.03 0.27
CA GLU A 469 13.78 -1.83 0.94
C GLU A 469 12.54 -2.04 0.05
N SER A 470 11.41 -1.44 0.39
CA SER A 470 10.18 -1.51 -0.40
C SER A 470 9.42 -0.20 -0.34
N ILE A 471 8.21 -0.19 -0.87
CA ILE A 471 7.34 0.97 -0.96
C ILE A 471 5.97 0.63 -0.42
N SER A 472 5.47 1.46 0.50
CA SER A 472 4.05 1.47 0.83
C SER A 472 3.31 2.31 -0.19
N LYS A 473 2.47 1.67 -0.99
CA LYS A 473 1.58 2.34 -1.93
C LYS A 473 0.25 1.62 -2.02
N THR A 474 -0.82 2.40 -1.99
CA THR A 474 -2.17 1.91 -2.24
C THR A 474 -2.51 2.05 -3.72
N ILE A 475 -2.96 0.97 -4.34
CA ILE A 475 -3.55 1.02 -5.67
C ILE A 475 -5.03 1.33 -5.51
N ASN A 476 -5.36 2.61 -5.61
CA ASN A 476 -6.74 3.09 -5.49
C ASN A 476 -7.53 2.70 -6.73
N MET A 477 -8.65 2.02 -6.52
CA MET A 477 -9.54 1.60 -7.59
C MET A 477 -10.94 2.16 -7.36
N PRO A 478 -11.60 2.72 -8.37
CA PRO A 478 -12.98 3.13 -8.27
C PRO A 478 -13.93 1.97 -7.94
N ASN A 479 -15.10 2.25 -7.39
CA ASN A 479 -16.08 1.25 -6.98
C ASN A 479 -16.58 0.33 -8.13
N TRP A 480 -16.52 0.78 -9.37
CA TRP A 480 -17.00 0.07 -10.55
C TRP A 480 -16.01 -0.93 -11.17
N VAL A 481 -14.76 -1.01 -10.68
CA VAL A 481 -13.79 -1.99 -11.19
C VAL A 481 -14.22 -3.42 -10.88
N SER A 482 -13.90 -4.34 -11.77
CA SER A 482 -14.23 -5.75 -11.64
C SER A 482 -13.19 -6.53 -10.81
N ILE A 483 -13.53 -7.77 -10.43
CA ILE A 483 -12.58 -8.71 -9.82
C ILE A 483 -11.45 -9.02 -10.82
N GLU A 484 -11.74 -9.09 -12.11
CA GLU A 484 -10.75 -9.33 -13.14
C GLU A 484 -9.74 -8.19 -13.26
N ASP A 485 -10.14 -6.93 -13.01
CA ASP A 485 -9.21 -5.82 -12.94
C ASP A 485 -8.23 -5.99 -11.77
N VAL A 486 -8.67 -6.51 -10.64
CA VAL A 486 -7.80 -6.83 -9.49
C VAL A 486 -6.84 -7.97 -9.84
N GLU A 487 -7.31 -9.03 -10.50
CA GLU A 487 -6.42 -10.10 -10.99
C GLU A 487 -5.34 -9.55 -11.94
N LYS A 488 -5.74 -8.72 -12.90
CA LYS A 488 -4.82 -8.06 -13.84
C LYS A 488 -3.80 -7.16 -13.12
N ALA A 489 -4.25 -6.40 -12.13
CA ALA A 489 -3.37 -5.55 -11.33
C ALA A 489 -2.32 -6.37 -10.55
N TYR A 490 -2.71 -7.49 -9.96
CA TYR A 490 -1.79 -8.39 -9.28
C TYR A 490 -0.77 -9.04 -10.23
N LEU A 491 -1.21 -9.50 -11.40
CA LEU A 491 -0.32 -10.02 -12.44
C LEU A 491 0.64 -8.95 -12.96
N PHE A 492 0.14 -7.76 -13.23
CA PHE A 492 0.95 -6.63 -13.70
C PHE A 492 2.03 -6.25 -12.69
N SER A 493 1.68 -6.17 -11.41
CA SER A 493 2.63 -5.90 -10.32
C SER A 493 3.75 -6.94 -10.25
N TYR A 494 3.40 -8.23 -10.31
CA TYR A 494 4.37 -9.32 -10.31
C TYR A 494 5.32 -9.24 -11.51
N ARG A 495 4.78 -9.04 -12.71
CA ARG A 495 5.55 -9.00 -13.95
C ARG A 495 6.45 -7.77 -14.07
N LEU A 496 6.02 -6.62 -13.53
CA LEU A 496 6.89 -5.43 -13.40
C LEU A 496 7.99 -5.59 -12.35
N GLY A 497 7.85 -6.53 -11.43
CA GLY A 497 8.87 -6.81 -10.42
C GLY A 497 8.76 -5.97 -9.15
N VAL A 498 7.57 -5.45 -8.81
CA VAL A 498 7.35 -4.83 -7.50
C VAL A 498 7.40 -5.88 -6.40
N LYS A 499 7.79 -5.49 -5.18
CA LYS A 499 8.00 -6.42 -4.05
C LYS A 499 6.70 -6.80 -3.35
N GLY A 500 5.66 -5.97 -3.47
CA GLY A 500 4.35 -6.22 -2.89
C GLY A 500 3.31 -5.24 -3.42
N ILE A 501 2.04 -5.56 -3.23
CA ILE A 501 0.92 -4.75 -3.70
C ILE A 501 -0.24 -4.81 -2.72
N THR A 502 -0.85 -3.65 -2.48
CA THR A 502 -2.09 -3.49 -1.73
C THR A 502 -3.09 -2.74 -2.59
N ILE A 503 -4.28 -3.29 -2.73
CA ILE A 503 -5.38 -2.68 -3.50
C ILE A 503 -6.43 -2.15 -2.54
N TYR A 504 -6.99 -1.01 -2.85
CA TYR A 504 -8.14 -0.47 -2.16
C TYR A 504 -9.19 -0.01 -3.17
N ARG A 505 -10.31 -0.77 -3.24
CA ARG A 505 -11.47 -0.38 -4.04
C ARG A 505 -12.39 0.51 -3.20
N ASP A 506 -12.85 1.62 -3.78
CA ASP A 506 -13.83 2.50 -3.14
C ASP A 506 -15.08 1.71 -2.74
N GLY A 507 -15.51 1.85 -1.49
CA GLY A 507 -16.66 1.13 -0.93
C GLY A 507 -16.37 -0.32 -0.50
N SER A 508 -15.11 -0.78 -0.49
CA SER A 508 -14.76 -2.13 0.01
C SER A 508 -14.76 -2.24 1.54
N LYS A 509 -14.75 -1.13 2.26
CA LYS A 509 -14.85 -1.08 3.74
C LYS A 509 -15.92 -0.09 4.15
N THR A 510 -16.71 -0.43 5.16
CA THR A 510 -17.80 0.41 5.69
C THR A 510 -17.25 1.67 6.38
N ALA A 511 -16.16 1.54 7.14
CA ALA A 511 -15.47 2.67 7.77
C ALA A 511 -14.29 3.11 6.90
N GLN A 512 -14.45 4.20 6.16
CA GLN A 512 -13.38 4.82 5.38
C GLN A 512 -12.73 5.96 6.15
N VAL A 513 -11.40 6.01 6.20
CA VAL A 513 -10.64 7.09 6.86
C VAL A 513 -10.73 8.39 6.07
N LEU A 514 -10.74 8.29 4.74
CA LEU A 514 -10.93 9.41 3.82
C LEU A 514 -12.16 9.11 2.97
N VAL A 515 -13.18 9.96 3.08
CA VAL A 515 -14.45 9.81 2.36
C VAL A 515 -14.54 10.93 1.33
N THR A 516 -14.64 10.55 0.06
CA THR A 516 -15.09 11.45 -1.00
C THR A 516 -16.49 11.00 -1.46
N PRO A 517 -17.34 11.91 -1.96
CA PRO A 517 -18.58 11.51 -2.59
C PRO A 517 -18.28 10.45 -3.66
N SER A 518 -18.99 9.31 -3.62
CA SER A 518 -18.75 8.19 -4.54
C SER A 518 -18.79 8.68 -5.98
N GLN A 519 -17.72 8.42 -6.72
CA GLN A 519 -17.66 8.79 -8.13
C GLN A 519 -18.65 7.93 -8.92
N LYS A 520 -19.75 8.51 -9.36
CA LYS A 520 -20.76 7.86 -10.22
C LYS A 520 -20.28 7.58 -11.65
N ARG A 521 -18.98 7.62 -11.89
CA ARG A 521 -18.38 7.63 -13.22
C ARG A 521 -17.96 6.22 -13.61
N GLY A 522 -18.66 5.49 -14.37
CA GLY A 522 -18.30 4.13 -14.81
C GLY A 522 -17.07 4.01 -15.74
N LYS A 523 -16.20 5.04 -15.86
CA LYS A 523 -14.99 5.00 -16.70
C LYS A 523 -13.92 5.96 -16.20
N TYR A 524 -12.65 5.68 -16.54
CA TYR A 524 -11.57 6.65 -16.39
C TYR A 524 -11.72 7.76 -17.45
N PHE A 525 -11.49 9.02 -17.03
CA PHE A 525 -11.50 10.17 -17.94
C PHE A 525 -10.19 10.35 -18.70
N MET A 526 -9.14 9.73 -18.24
CA MET A 526 -7.80 9.87 -18.78
C MET A 526 -7.49 8.73 -19.76
N THR A 527 -6.86 9.08 -20.87
CA THR A 527 -6.39 8.12 -21.86
C THR A 527 -5.17 7.38 -21.35
N VAL A 528 -5.10 6.10 -21.63
CA VAL A 528 -3.90 5.30 -21.36
C VAL A 528 -2.77 5.80 -22.26
N ASP A 529 -1.63 6.07 -21.69
CA ASP A 529 -0.40 6.35 -22.40
C ASP A 529 0.02 5.13 -23.25
N ASN A 530 0.44 5.38 -24.49
CA ASN A 530 0.82 4.32 -25.43
C ASN A 530 1.91 3.40 -24.88
N LYS A 531 2.85 3.93 -24.14
CA LYS A 531 3.92 3.13 -23.55
C LYS A 531 3.41 2.21 -22.43
N THR A 532 2.43 2.65 -21.64
CA THR A 532 1.75 1.77 -20.67
C THR A 532 1.03 0.63 -21.39
N LEU A 533 0.36 0.92 -22.51
CA LEU A 533 -0.29 -0.11 -23.33
C LEU A 533 0.73 -1.12 -23.87
N GLU A 534 1.85 -0.66 -24.42
CA GLU A 534 2.94 -1.52 -24.90
C GLU A 534 3.49 -2.41 -23.77
N ILE A 535 3.66 -1.87 -22.57
CA ILE A 535 4.10 -2.63 -21.39
C ILE A 535 3.06 -3.69 -21.01
N LEU A 536 1.77 -3.35 -20.95
CA LEU A 536 0.71 -4.30 -20.65
C LEU A 536 0.68 -5.44 -21.70
N GLU A 537 0.73 -5.10 -22.99
CA GLU A 537 0.77 -6.08 -24.08
C GLU A 537 2.03 -6.95 -24.03
N SER A 538 3.21 -6.36 -23.80
CA SER A 538 4.48 -7.09 -23.70
C SER A 538 4.49 -8.09 -22.54
N LEU A 539 3.73 -7.82 -21.48
CA LEU A 539 3.55 -8.67 -20.33
C LEU A 539 2.38 -9.67 -20.50
N GLY A 540 1.71 -9.68 -21.66
CA GLY A 540 0.58 -10.57 -21.96
C GLY A 540 -0.65 -10.26 -21.11
N ILE A 541 -0.85 -9.01 -20.73
CA ILE A 541 -2.01 -8.55 -19.99
C ILE A 541 -2.97 -7.88 -20.97
N GLU A 542 -4.18 -8.43 -21.12
CA GLU A 542 -5.21 -7.84 -21.97
C GLU A 542 -5.53 -6.41 -21.54
N LYS A 543 -5.74 -5.53 -22.53
CA LYS A 543 -6.18 -4.16 -22.27
C LYS A 543 -7.38 -4.15 -21.34
N PRO A 544 -7.36 -3.35 -20.26
CA PRO A 544 -8.56 -3.15 -19.46
C PRO A 544 -9.63 -2.56 -20.38
N SER A 545 -10.87 -3.04 -20.27
CA SER A 545 -11.95 -2.52 -21.09
C SER A 545 -12.26 -1.09 -20.66
N LEU A 546 -11.79 -0.12 -21.44
CA LEU A 546 -12.21 1.28 -21.31
C LEU A 546 -13.70 1.47 -21.70
N GLN A 547 -14.35 0.44 -22.21
CA GLN A 547 -15.66 0.48 -22.89
C GLN A 547 -16.83 -0.11 -22.11
N GLY A 548 -16.71 -0.41 -20.83
CA GLY A 548 -17.81 -1.04 -20.07
C GLY A 548 -19.12 -0.23 -20.01
N VAL A 549 -19.13 1.05 -20.35
CA VAL A 549 -20.31 1.93 -20.24
C VAL A 549 -20.75 2.55 -21.56
N GLU A 550 -19.90 2.68 -22.57
CA GLU A 550 -20.35 3.18 -23.89
C GLU A 550 -21.37 2.26 -24.54
N ASN A 551 -21.24 0.93 -24.38
CA ASN A 551 -22.22 -0.02 -24.90
C ASN A 551 -23.57 0.05 -24.17
N MET A 552 -23.61 0.36 -22.87
CA MET A 552 -24.87 0.53 -22.14
C MET A 552 -25.56 1.85 -22.51
N LEU A 553 -24.81 2.94 -22.64
CA LEU A 553 -25.36 4.24 -23.04
C LEU A 553 -25.78 4.23 -24.51
N THR A 554 -25.05 3.56 -25.38
CA THR A 554 -25.42 3.40 -26.80
C THR A 554 -26.64 2.49 -26.96
N GLN A 555 -26.78 1.42 -26.16
CA GLN A 555 -27.98 0.59 -26.17
C GLN A 555 -29.20 1.32 -25.58
N VAL A 556 -29.03 2.13 -24.53
CA VAL A 556 -30.09 2.98 -23.98
C VAL A 556 -30.46 4.10 -24.95
N SER A 557 -29.48 4.72 -25.62
CA SER A 557 -29.72 5.73 -26.65
C SER A 557 -30.41 5.15 -27.90
N MET A 558 -29.98 3.97 -28.38
CA MET A 558 -30.64 3.26 -29.48
C MET A 558 -32.05 2.77 -29.09
N ALA A 559 -32.24 2.35 -27.85
CA ALA A 559 -33.57 1.99 -27.35
C ALA A 559 -34.50 3.20 -27.21
N MET A 560 -33.97 4.41 -26.99
CA MET A 560 -34.73 5.65 -26.95
C MET A 560 -35.01 6.21 -28.33
N THR A 561 -34.17 5.96 -29.34
CA THR A 561 -34.37 6.43 -30.70
C THR A 561 -35.24 5.51 -31.56
N SER A 562 -35.51 4.28 -31.15
CA SER A 562 -36.37 3.32 -31.89
C SER A 562 -37.85 3.32 -31.52
N LYS A 563 -38.27 4.15 -30.56
CA LYS A 563 -39.70 4.32 -30.23
C LYS A 563 -40.20 5.69 -30.72
N GLY A 564 -40.81 5.67 -31.89
CA GLY A 564 -41.58 6.79 -32.40
C GLY A 564 -42.79 7.08 -31.51
N GLN A 565 -43.06 8.39 -31.41
CA GLN A 565 -44.22 9.10 -30.88
C GLN A 565 -44.78 8.72 -29.49
N PRO A 566 -45.01 9.73 -28.64
CA PRO A 566 -45.58 9.49 -27.31
C PRO A 566 -47.09 9.24 -27.44
N ARG A 567 -47.52 8.06 -27.11
CA ARG A 567 -48.87 7.85 -26.63
C ARG A 567 -48.87 8.23 -25.14
N GLU A 568 -49.61 9.29 -24.83
CA GLU A 568 -50.02 9.56 -23.45
C GLU A 568 -50.78 8.37 -22.91
N THR A 569 -50.12 7.61 -22.06
CA THR A 569 -50.78 6.71 -21.12
C THR A 569 -50.39 7.17 -19.73
N THR A 570 -51.36 7.82 -19.08
CA THR A 570 -51.35 8.06 -17.64
C THR A 570 -51.22 6.72 -16.91
N VAL A 571 -50.00 6.38 -16.51
CA VAL A 571 -49.78 5.30 -15.54
C VAL A 571 -49.71 5.97 -14.18
N LYS A 572 -50.80 5.82 -13.42
CA LYS A 572 -50.77 5.98 -11.97
C LYS A 572 -49.71 5.03 -11.43
N LYS A 573 -48.60 5.54 -10.90
CA LYS A 573 -47.72 4.79 -10.01
C LYS A 573 -48.44 4.68 -8.68
N ASP A 574 -49.09 3.55 -8.44
CA ASP A 574 -49.39 3.10 -7.08
C ASP A 574 -48.02 2.79 -6.43
N LYS A 575 -47.62 3.63 -5.48
CA LYS A 575 -46.60 3.27 -4.52
C LYS A 575 -47.21 2.18 -3.64
N GLU A 576 -46.84 0.93 -3.86
CA GLU A 576 -47.05 -0.11 -2.85
C GLU A 576 -46.24 0.31 -1.63
N VAL A 577 -46.91 0.79 -0.60
CA VAL A 577 -46.34 0.99 0.72
C VAL A 577 -46.19 -0.38 1.34
N LEU A 578 -44.96 -0.80 1.57
CA LEU A 578 -44.65 -2.05 2.30
C LEU A 578 -45.22 -1.92 3.73
N THR A 579 -46.16 -2.78 4.08
CA THR A 579 -46.73 -2.85 5.42
C THR A 579 -46.34 -4.18 6.10
N CYS A 580 -46.24 -4.14 7.41
CA CYS A 580 -45.95 -5.34 8.21
C CYS A 580 -47.06 -6.38 8.02
N PRO A 581 -46.75 -7.63 7.68
CA PRO A 581 -47.78 -8.68 7.46
C PRO A 581 -48.52 -9.08 8.74
N ASP A 582 -47.93 -8.86 9.93
CA ASP A 582 -48.53 -9.23 11.20
C ASP A 582 -49.43 -8.12 11.80
N CYS A 583 -49.05 -6.86 11.70
CA CYS A 583 -49.78 -5.79 12.34
C CYS A 583 -50.23 -4.64 11.40
N GLY A 584 -49.87 -4.71 10.11
CA GLY A 584 -50.25 -3.70 9.11
C GLY A 584 -49.48 -2.38 9.22
N SER A 585 -48.51 -2.25 10.13
CA SER A 585 -47.73 -1.03 10.33
C SER A 585 -46.81 -0.73 9.16
N GLU A 586 -46.66 0.54 8.81
CA GLU A 586 -45.69 1.05 7.83
C GLU A 586 -44.31 1.30 8.44
N MET A 587 -44.14 1.12 9.74
CA MET A 587 -42.89 1.31 10.51
C MET A 587 -41.95 0.14 10.35
N LEU A 588 -41.48 -0.12 9.14
CA LEU A 588 -40.52 -1.17 8.80
C LEU A 588 -39.12 -0.56 8.63
N ILE A 589 -38.13 -1.17 9.26
CA ILE A 589 -36.72 -0.85 9.05
C ILE A 589 -35.96 -2.06 8.49
N TYR A 590 -34.99 -1.80 7.61
CA TYR A 590 -34.07 -2.80 7.11
C TYR A 590 -32.80 -2.77 7.96
N SER A 591 -32.47 -3.85 8.67
CA SER A 591 -31.30 -3.96 9.51
C SER A 591 -30.77 -5.39 9.49
N GLU A 592 -29.47 -5.56 9.26
CA GLU A 592 -28.78 -6.87 9.27
C GLU A 592 -29.42 -7.91 8.30
N ASP A 593 -29.69 -7.50 7.05
CA ASP A 593 -30.37 -8.29 6.01
C ASP A 593 -31.78 -8.79 6.37
N CYS A 594 -32.37 -8.19 7.41
CA CYS A 594 -33.72 -8.47 7.85
C CYS A 594 -34.60 -7.22 7.80
N LEU A 595 -35.83 -7.40 7.36
CA LEU A 595 -36.89 -6.40 7.49
C LEU A 595 -37.57 -6.57 8.85
N LYS A 596 -37.54 -5.55 9.70
CA LYS A 596 -38.06 -5.61 11.07
C LYS A 596 -39.16 -4.56 11.27
N CYS A 597 -40.27 -4.96 11.84
CA CYS A 597 -41.33 -4.04 12.27
C CYS A 597 -41.02 -3.46 13.65
N LEU A 598 -41.03 -2.13 13.74
CA LEU A 598 -40.75 -1.42 14.99
C LEU A 598 -41.93 -1.46 15.98
N GLU A 599 -43.15 -1.74 15.53
CA GLU A 599 -44.32 -1.77 16.40
C GLU A 599 -44.59 -3.16 17.01
N CYS A 600 -44.54 -4.24 16.23
CA CYS A 600 -44.85 -5.57 16.74
C CYS A 600 -43.63 -6.50 16.87
N GLY A 601 -42.44 -6.08 16.38
CA GLY A 601 -41.22 -6.88 16.45
C GLY A 601 -41.13 -7.98 15.38
N TRP A 602 -42.08 -8.09 14.45
CA TRP A 602 -42.01 -9.04 13.34
C TRP A 602 -40.72 -8.84 12.54
N THR A 603 -40.10 -9.95 12.13
CA THR A 603 -38.83 -9.93 11.41
C THR A 603 -38.87 -10.94 10.26
N ALA A 604 -38.52 -10.52 9.04
CA ALA A 604 -38.27 -11.39 7.90
C ALA A 604 -36.86 -11.16 7.37
N CYS A 605 -36.03 -12.18 7.38
CA CYS A 605 -34.66 -12.15 6.87
C CYS A 605 -34.60 -12.82 5.50
N VAL A 606 -33.83 -12.22 4.58
CA VAL A 606 -33.51 -12.87 3.31
C VAL A 606 -32.45 -13.92 3.60
N VAL A 607 -32.87 -15.18 3.61
CA VAL A 607 -31.92 -16.30 3.62
C VAL A 607 -31.43 -16.45 2.19
N ALA A 608 -30.16 -16.10 1.93
CA ALA A 608 -29.49 -16.36 0.66
C ALA A 608 -29.07 -17.82 0.56
#